data_0ebc1326e998ed2cc3071068899f60ec
#
_entry.id   0ebc1326e998ed2cc3071068899f60ec
#
_cell.length_a   1.000
_cell.length_b   1.000
_cell.length_c   1.000
_cell.angle_alpha   90.00
_cell.angle_beta   90.00
_cell.angle_gamma   90.00
#
_symmetry.space_group_name_H-M   'P 1'
#
loop_
_entity.id
_entity.type
_entity.pdbx_description
1 polymer ?
#
loop_
_entity_poly.entity_id
_entity_poly.type
_entity_poly.pdbx_seq_one_letter_code
_entity_poly.pdbx_strand_id
1 'polypeptide(L)'
;MPDKQDDVLGAHLCAVSTNLEATAKFGIKNENVFGFWDWVGGRYSVSSAVGLLPLSLFFGYTNLEKFLDGLHDIDSDFFKSREESTSAAAMLGLIGFYNTYICGLESRAILPYAQALIRFPAHIQQLDMESNGKSVSKSGIRFASGVNTGPIVFGEPGTNGQHSFYQLMHQGRVIPAGFIGFCKSQTPMKLSDQVVSNHDELMSNFFAQPDALAQGKTIAELEKEGVPADLRPHKEFLGDRPSLSILFEGSLTPFACGQLLGLYEHRVAVEGFIYDINSFDQYGVELGKVLAKDARNVFAQVTKQKAEGKEVNVDLAKFNKST
;
A
#
# COMPACT_ATOMS: atom_id res chain seq x y z
N MET A 1 -1.39 5.04 47.41
CA MET A 1 -2.13 6.22 46.89
C MET A 1 -2.96 5.77 45.66
N PRO A 2 -4.05 5.04 45.83
CA PRO A 2 -4.87 4.55 44.72
C PRO A 2 -5.49 5.71 43.94
N ASP A 3 -5.94 6.76 44.59
CA ASP A 3 -6.69 7.86 44.00
C ASP A 3 -5.92 8.71 43.00
N LYS A 4 -4.59 8.76 43.07
CA LYS A 4 -3.75 9.51 42.12
C LYS A 4 -3.47 8.73 40.82
N GLN A 5 -3.57 7.40 40.82
CA GLN A 5 -3.31 6.59 39.63
C GLN A 5 -4.43 6.73 38.61
N ASP A 6 -5.68 6.76 39.06
CA ASP A 6 -6.85 6.95 38.19
C ASP A 6 -6.90 8.34 37.58
N ASP A 7 -6.48 9.38 38.35
CA ASP A 7 -6.36 10.74 37.83
C ASP A 7 -5.26 10.89 36.79
N VAL A 8 -4.11 10.21 37.00
CA VAL A 8 -3.00 10.23 36.05
C VAL A 8 -3.39 9.48 34.75
N LEU A 9 -3.98 8.30 34.87
CA LEU A 9 -4.46 7.54 33.70
C LEU A 9 -5.50 8.34 32.89
N GLY A 10 -6.45 8.96 33.59
CA GLY A 10 -7.48 9.78 32.96
C GLY A 10 -6.96 11.06 32.29
N ALA A 11 -5.82 11.58 32.73
CA ALA A 11 -5.22 12.79 32.16
C ALA A 11 -4.26 12.52 30.98
N HIS A 12 -3.66 11.32 30.90
CA HIS A 12 -2.58 11.03 29.96
C HIS A 12 -2.89 9.93 28.94
N LEU A 13 -4.00 9.22 29.11
CA LEU A 13 -4.36 8.12 28.21
C LEU A 13 -5.67 8.40 27.47
N CYS A 14 -5.64 8.05 26.18
CA CYS A 14 -6.84 7.94 25.37
C CYS A 14 -6.79 6.60 24.61
N ALA A 15 -7.93 6.17 24.09
CA ALA A 15 -8.03 4.95 23.31
C ALA A 15 -8.83 5.16 22.04
N VAL A 16 -8.48 4.44 20.99
CA VAL A 16 -9.35 4.20 19.83
C VAL A 16 -9.83 2.76 19.91
N SER A 17 -11.09 2.57 20.30
CA SER A 17 -11.63 1.23 20.56
C SER A 17 -13.16 1.23 20.54
N THR A 18 -13.72 0.11 20.11
CA THR A 18 -15.16 -0.21 20.27
C THR A 18 -15.44 -1.03 21.53
N ASN A 19 -14.39 -1.54 22.21
CA ASN A 19 -14.50 -2.34 23.41
C ASN A 19 -14.41 -1.44 24.67
N LEU A 20 -15.55 -0.82 25.01
CA LEU A 20 -15.64 0.10 26.16
C LEU A 20 -15.37 -0.60 27.51
N GLU A 21 -15.72 -1.88 27.63
CA GLU A 21 -15.46 -2.65 28.86
C GLU A 21 -13.96 -2.81 29.10
N ALA A 22 -13.21 -3.18 28.05
CA ALA A 22 -11.76 -3.35 28.15
C ALA A 22 -11.05 -2.03 28.43
N THR A 23 -11.47 -0.92 27.81
CA THR A 23 -10.89 0.41 28.04
C THR A 23 -11.18 0.92 29.45
N ALA A 24 -12.41 0.73 29.95
CA ALA A 24 -12.77 1.08 31.33
C ALA A 24 -11.97 0.25 32.36
N LYS A 25 -11.81 -1.07 32.13
CA LYS A 25 -11.00 -1.95 32.99
C LYS A 25 -9.53 -1.55 33.00
N PHE A 26 -9.01 -0.97 31.92
CA PHE A 26 -7.65 -0.44 31.83
C PHE A 26 -7.49 0.89 32.59
N GLY A 27 -8.58 1.58 32.91
CA GLY A 27 -8.60 2.87 33.62
C GLY A 27 -8.72 4.09 32.70
N ILE A 28 -9.10 3.90 31.41
CA ILE A 28 -9.32 5.00 30.47
C ILE A 28 -10.75 5.53 30.66
N LYS A 29 -10.89 6.85 30.86
CA LYS A 29 -12.20 7.49 30.99
C LYS A 29 -12.96 7.42 29.65
N ASN A 30 -14.27 7.22 29.71
CA ASN A 30 -15.09 7.11 28.49
C ASN A 30 -15.01 8.33 27.58
N GLU A 31 -14.82 9.54 28.14
CA GLU A 31 -14.64 10.78 27.39
C GLU A 31 -13.35 10.82 26.56
N ASN A 32 -12.36 9.96 26.91
CA ASN A 32 -11.09 9.80 26.19
C ASN A 32 -11.09 8.56 25.28
N VAL A 33 -12.25 7.93 25.05
CA VAL A 33 -12.37 6.80 24.12
C VAL A 33 -13.02 7.25 22.83
N PHE A 34 -12.29 7.13 21.74
CA PHE A 34 -12.73 7.47 20.40
C PHE A 34 -13.17 6.20 19.68
N GLY A 35 -14.44 6.14 19.31
CA GLY A 35 -15.02 5.01 18.59
C GLY A 35 -14.79 5.10 17.08
N PHE A 36 -14.96 3.98 16.42
CA PHE A 36 -15.09 3.88 14.97
C PHE A 36 -16.12 2.78 14.64
N TRP A 37 -16.60 2.79 13.40
CA TRP A 37 -17.68 1.91 12.99
C TRP A 37 -17.15 0.50 12.67
N ASP A 38 -18.00 -0.52 12.78
CA ASP A 38 -17.67 -1.92 12.56
C ASP A 38 -17.32 -2.27 11.10
N TRP A 39 -17.73 -1.41 10.15
CA TRP A 39 -17.35 -1.54 8.74
C TRP A 39 -15.98 -0.94 8.40
N VAL A 40 -15.30 -0.28 9.33
CA VAL A 40 -13.97 0.29 9.10
C VAL A 40 -12.93 -0.83 9.12
N GLY A 41 -12.50 -1.26 7.94
CA GLY A 41 -11.40 -2.21 7.78
C GLY A 41 -10.02 -1.56 7.91
N GLY A 42 -9.01 -2.33 8.35
CA GLY A 42 -7.65 -1.82 8.62
C GLY A 42 -7.03 -1.02 7.47
N ARG A 43 -7.14 -1.52 6.23
CA ARG A 43 -6.57 -0.86 5.04
C ARG A 43 -7.26 0.43 4.62
N TYR A 44 -8.47 0.70 5.13
CA TYR A 44 -9.23 1.94 4.93
C TYR A 44 -9.36 2.78 6.21
N SER A 45 -8.58 2.49 7.25
CA SER A 45 -8.80 3.07 8.58
C SER A 45 -8.04 4.37 8.84
N VAL A 46 -7.10 4.77 7.99
CA VAL A 46 -6.28 5.96 8.22
C VAL A 46 -7.10 7.26 8.29
N SER A 47 -8.19 7.34 7.53
CA SER A 47 -9.14 8.45 7.55
C SER A 47 -10.20 8.37 8.65
N SER A 48 -10.17 7.33 9.48
CA SER A 48 -11.03 7.17 10.67
C SER A 48 -10.32 7.60 11.94
N ALA A 49 -11.00 7.52 13.09
CA ALA A 49 -10.38 7.77 14.40
C ALA A 49 -9.10 6.96 14.64
N VAL A 50 -8.98 5.76 14.01
CA VAL A 50 -7.79 4.89 14.11
C VAL A 50 -6.51 5.59 13.65
N GLY A 51 -6.57 6.28 12.51
CA GLY A 51 -5.44 7.05 11.99
C GLY A 51 -5.44 8.50 12.47
N LEU A 52 -6.61 9.17 12.44
CA LEU A 52 -6.68 10.61 12.66
C LEU A 52 -6.29 11.05 14.06
N LEU A 53 -6.65 10.26 15.11
CA LEU A 53 -6.30 10.64 16.47
C LEU A 53 -4.77 10.69 16.69
N PRO A 54 -4.01 9.60 16.47
CA PRO A 54 -2.56 9.63 16.68
C PRO A 54 -1.84 10.59 15.72
N LEU A 55 -2.29 10.70 14.49
CA LEU A 55 -1.70 11.63 13.53
C LEU A 55 -1.99 13.09 13.88
N SER A 56 -3.19 13.42 14.41
CA SER A 56 -3.51 14.76 14.88
C SER A 56 -2.67 15.17 16.09
N LEU A 57 -2.39 14.23 16.99
CA LEU A 57 -1.50 14.47 18.13
C LEU A 57 -0.06 14.72 17.69
N PHE A 58 0.39 14.08 16.62
CA PHE A 58 1.76 14.19 16.13
C PHE A 58 1.97 15.38 15.18
N PHE A 59 1.09 15.55 14.19
CA PHE A 59 1.24 16.57 13.14
C PHE A 59 0.41 17.85 13.39
N GLY A 60 -0.47 17.84 14.37
CA GLY A 60 -1.45 18.91 14.62
C GLY A 60 -2.72 18.75 13.79
N TYR A 61 -3.86 19.14 14.38
CA TYR A 61 -5.19 18.98 13.80
C TYR A 61 -5.34 19.62 12.41
N THR A 62 -4.84 20.86 12.23
CA THR A 62 -4.94 21.58 10.95
C THR A 62 -4.29 20.83 9.77
N ASN A 63 -3.23 20.07 10.02
CA ASN A 63 -2.60 19.27 8.97
C ASN A 63 -3.46 18.05 8.60
N LEU A 64 -4.14 17.46 9.58
CA LEU A 64 -5.05 16.36 9.32
C LEU A 64 -6.35 16.80 8.65
N GLU A 65 -6.83 18.01 8.96
CA GLU A 65 -7.93 18.64 8.23
C GLU A 65 -7.59 18.78 6.74
N LYS A 66 -6.40 19.30 6.40
CA LYS A 66 -5.92 19.36 5.01
C LYS A 66 -5.76 18.00 4.37
N PHE A 67 -5.36 16.98 5.13
CA PHE A 67 -5.30 15.60 4.63
C PHE A 67 -6.69 15.08 4.25
N LEU A 68 -7.70 15.32 5.09
CA LEU A 68 -9.09 14.98 4.79
C LEU A 68 -9.65 15.78 3.60
N ASP A 69 -9.28 17.07 3.49
CA ASP A 69 -9.65 17.88 2.33
C ASP A 69 -9.10 17.29 1.02
N GLY A 70 -7.88 16.74 1.06
CA GLY A 70 -7.28 16.07 -0.09
C GLY A 70 -8.02 14.78 -0.48
N LEU A 71 -8.46 13.97 0.48
CA LEU A 71 -9.33 12.82 0.24
C LEU A 71 -10.67 13.27 -0.39
N HIS A 72 -11.30 14.28 0.23
CA HIS A 72 -12.57 14.83 -0.24
C HIS A 72 -12.50 15.42 -1.66
N ASP A 73 -11.36 15.99 -2.04
CA ASP A 73 -11.15 16.51 -3.39
C ASP A 73 -11.24 15.38 -4.43
N ILE A 74 -10.61 14.23 -4.17
CA ILE A 74 -10.71 13.04 -5.01
C ILE A 74 -12.12 12.44 -5.01
N ASP A 75 -12.80 12.38 -3.85
CA ASP A 75 -14.20 11.96 -3.77
C ASP A 75 -15.07 12.84 -4.67
N SER A 76 -14.86 14.16 -4.57
CA SER A 76 -15.62 15.15 -5.36
C SER A 76 -15.38 15.00 -6.86
N ASP A 77 -14.12 14.80 -7.29
CA ASP A 77 -13.77 14.52 -8.68
C ASP A 77 -14.43 13.22 -9.16
N PHE A 78 -14.30 12.16 -8.38
CA PHE A 78 -14.85 10.84 -8.73
C PHE A 78 -16.37 10.89 -8.94
N PHE A 79 -17.11 11.60 -8.07
CA PHE A 79 -18.57 11.69 -8.20
C PHE A 79 -19.03 12.65 -9.27
N LYS A 80 -18.35 13.78 -9.49
CA LYS A 80 -18.67 14.74 -10.56
C LYS A 80 -18.41 14.16 -11.95
N SER A 81 -17.34 13.39 -12.09
CA SER A 81 -16.92 12.82 -13.38
C SER A 81 -17.77 11.62 -13.84
N ARG A 82 -18.82 11.23 -13.11
CA ARG A 82 -19.69 10.10 -13.48
C ARG A 82 -20.35 10.27 -14.86
N GLU A 83 -20.65 11.50 -15.24
CA GLU A 83 -21.28 11.82 -16.52
C GLU A 83 -20.26 11.97 -17.67
N GLU A 84 -19.01 12.31 -17.33
CA GLU A 84 -17.96 12.65 -18.30
C GLU A 84 -16.91 11.55 -18.51
N SER A 85 -16.93 10.48 -17.71
CA SER A 85 -15.95 9.37 -17.74
C SER A 85 -14.49 9.83 -17.62
N THR A 86 -14.24 10.95 -16.94
CA THR A 86 -12.93 11.62 -16.86
C THR A 86 -12.21 11.45 -15.52
N SER A 87 -12.80 10.74 -14.54
CA SER A 87 -12.17 10.54 -13.24
C SER A 87 -10.83 9.83 -13.36
N ALA A 88 -9.78 10.43 -12.77
CA ALA A 88 -8.45 9.83 -12.72
C ALA A 88 -8.47 8.46 -12.02
N ALA A 89 -9.24 8.32 -10.95
CA ALA A 89 -9.37 7.06 -10.23
C ALA A 89 -10.03 5.96 -11.08
N ALA A 90 -11.09 6.31 -11.83
CA ALA A 90 -11.75 5.38 -12.74
C ALA A 90 -10.82 4.94 -13.87
N MET A 91 -10.07 5.87 -14.47
CA MET A 91 -9.08 5.56 -15.50
C MET A 91 -7.96 4.65 -14.97
N LEU A 92 -7.46 4.91 -13.77
CA LEU A 92 -6.47 4.04 -13.12
C LEU A 92 -7.01 2.63 -12.86
N GLY A 93 -8.26 2.51 -12.44
CA GLY A 93 -8.93 1.23 -12.25
C GLY A 93 -9.08 0.45 -13.56
N LEU A 94 -9.52 1.12 -14.63
CA LEU A 94 -9.64 0.52 -15.97
C LEU A 94 -8.28 0.06 -16.52
N ILE A 95 -7.24 0.88 -16.39
CA ILE A 95 -5.86 0.52 -16.79
C ILE A 95 -5.37 -0.67 -15.96
N GLY A 96 -5.64 -0.66 -14.65
CA GLY A 96 -5.28 -1.75 -13.75
C GLY A 96 -5.94 -3.07 -14.14
N PHE A 97 -7.25 -3.04 -14.39
CA PHE A 97 -8.01 -4.18 -14.90
C PHE A 97 -7.47 -4.67 -16.26
N TYR A 98 -7.25 -3.75 -17.19
CA TYR A 98 -6.71 -4.07 -18.52
C TYR A 98 -5.36 -4.80 -18.42
N ASN A 99 -4.43 -4.23 -17.65
CA ASN A 99 -3.11 -4.83 -17.47
C ASN A 99 -3.19 -6.22 -16.82
N THR A 100 -3.98 -6.36 -15.74
CA THR A 100 -4.03 -7.61 -14.97
C THR A 100 -4.84 -8.69 -15.67
N TYR A 101 -6.05 -8.36 -16.15
CA TYR A 101 -6.98 -9.34 -16.69
C TYR A 101 -6.79 -9.57 -18.20
N ILE A 102 -6.69 -8.49 -18.99
CA ILE A 102 -6.62 -8.60 -20.46
C ILE A 102 -5.20 -8.95 -20.92
N CYS A 103 -4.18 -8.26 -20.38
CA CYS A 103 -2.78 -8.50 -20.73
C CYS A 103 -2.12 -9.63 -19.91
N GLY A 104 -2.75 -10.15 -18.85
CA GLY A 104 -2.18 -11.20 -18.00
C GLY A 104 -0.96 -10.74 -17.19
N LEU A 105 -0.81 -9.46 -16.91
CA LEU A 105 0.31 -8.90 -16.15
C LEU A 105 0.00 -8.95 -14.64
N GLU A 106 0.40 -10.04 -14.00
CA GLU A 106 0.01 -10.41 -12.63
C GLU A 106 0.74 -9.63 -11.52
N SER A 107 1.56 -8.66 -11.86
CA SER A 107 2.29 -7.84 -10.88
C SER A 107 2.23 -6.36 -11.24
N ARG A 108 2.42 -5.50 -10.22
CA ARG A 108 2.38 -4.04 -10.34
C ARG A 108 3.42 -3.43 -9.41
N ALA A 109 4.27 -2.55 -9.94
CA ALA A 109 5.24 -1.79 -9.15
C ALA A 109 4.71 -0.40 -8.80
N ILE A 110 4.87 0.05 -7.55
CA ILE A 110 4.54 1.39 -7.07
C ILE A 110 5.85 2.07 -6.67
N LEU A 111 6.21 3.13 -7.39
CA LEU A 111 7.54 3.72 -7.38
C LEU A 111 7.49 5.22 -7.02
N PRO A 112 7.34 5.57 -5.73
CA PRO A 112 7.31 6.98 -5.32
C PRO A 112 8.73 7.58 -5.35
N TYR A 113 8.91 8.68 -6.06
CA TYR A 113 10.14 9.49 -6.04
C TYR A 113 10.06 10.54 -4.92
N ALA A 114 9.77 10.07 -3.72
CA ALA A 114 9.70 10.84 -2.50
C ALA A 114 9.98 9.91 -1.31
N GLN A 115 11.04 10.19 -0.53
CA GLN A 115 11.45 9.35 0.59
C GLN A 115 10.37 9.25 1.69
N ALA A 116 9.59 10.32 1.92
CA ALA A 116 8.49 10.31 2.88
C ALA A 116 7.39 9.28 2.54
N LEU A 117 7.33 8.81 1.29
CA LEU A 117 6.40 7.77 0.85
C LEU A 117 6.99 6.34 0.91
N ILE A 118 8.07 6.11 1.67
CA ILE A 118 8.71 4.79 1.79
C ILE A 118 7.74 3.66 2.18
N ARG A 119 6.71 3.95 2.96
CA ARG A 119 5.69 2.97 3.36
C ARG A 119 4.47 2.94 2.44
N PHE A 120 4.37 3.86 1.49
CA PHE A 120 3.23 3.91 0.57
C PHE A 120 3.09 2.64 -0.30
N PRO A 121 4.15 2.09 -0.93
CA PRO A 121 4.03 0.83 -1.66
C PRO A 121 3.50 -0.33 -0.79
N ALA A 122 3.94 -0.43 0.47
CA ALA A 122 3.46 -1.46 1.39
C ALA A 122 1.99 -1.23 1.82
N HIS A 123 1.54 0.03 1.90
CA HIS A 123 0.14 0.34 2.12
C HIS A 123 -0.73 -0.06 0.92
N ILE A 124 -0.30 0.28 -0.30
CA ILE A 124 -1.02 -0.10 -1.53
C ILE A 124 -0.98 -1.62 -1.73
N GLN A 125 0.07 -2.30 -1.32
CA GLN A 125 0.13 -3.76 -1.31
C GLN A 125 -1.04 -4.36 -0.51
N GLN A 126 -1.27 -3.89 0.71
CA GLN A 126 -2.41 -4.34 1.51
C GLN A 126 -3.74 -3.88 0.90
N LEU A 127 -3.84 -2.62 0.52
CA LEU A 127 -5.04 -2.04 -0.08
C LEU A 127 -5.52 -2.84 -1.30
N ASP A 128 -4.62 -3.18 -2.19
CA ASP A 128 -4.90 -3.89 -3.44
C ASP A 128 -5.13 -5.39 -3.21
N MET A 129 -4.16 -6.08 -2.61
CA MET A 129 -4.14 -7.53 -2.53
C MET A 129 -5.21 -8.07 -1.55
N GLU A 130 -5.46 -7.38 -0.43
CA GLU A 130 -6.49 -7.77 0.53
C GLU A 130 -7.89 -7.44 0.01
N SER A 131 -8.05 -6.32 -0.72
CA SER A 131 -9.35 -5.96 -1.30
C SER A 131 -9.72 -6.83 -2.49
N ASN A 132 -8.83 -6.96 -3.47
CA ASN A 132 -9.15 -7.55 -4.77
C ASN A 132 -8.63 -8.98 -4.95
N GLY A 133 -7.82 -9.51 -4.05
CA GLY A 133 -7.38 -10.90 -4.08
C GLY A 133 -8.51 -11.86 -3.68
N LYS A 134 -9.49 -12.05 -4.57
CA LYS A 134 -10.69 -12.86 -4.35
C LYS A 134 -10.80 -14.00 -5.35
N SER A 135 -11.47 -15.07 -4.99
CA SER A 135 -11.67 -16.26 -5.83
C SER A 135 -13.11 -16.50 -6.23
N VAL A 136 -14.04 -15.61 -5.80
CA VAL A 136 -15.47 -15.72 -6.07
C VAL A 136 -16.07 -14.34 -6.34
N SER A 137 -17.09 -14.29 -7.19
CA SER A 137 -17.88 -13.08 -7.44
C SER A 137 -18.80 -12.75 -6.24
N LYS A 138 -19.44 -11.58 -6.25
CA LYS A 138 -20.48 -11.20 -5.26
C LYS A 138 -21.62 -12.21 -5.16
N SER A 139 -21.95 -12.88 -6.25
CA SER A 139 -22.97 -13.94 -6.29
C SER A 139 -22.46 -15.31 -5.83
N GLY A 140 -21.20 -15.42 -5.36
CA GLY A 140 -20.60 -16.66 -4.91
C GLY A 140 -20.12 -17.61 -6.02
N ILE A 141 -20.12 -17.16 -7.27
CA ILE A 141 -19.62 -17.96 -8.39
C ILE A 141 -18.09 -17.94 -8.36
N ARG A 142 -17.48 -19.13 -8.31
CA ARG A 142 -16.03 -19.30 -8.33
C ARG A 142 -15.48 -18.98 -9.72
N PHE A 143 -14.45 -18.17 -9.76
CA PHE A 143 -13.75 -17.88 -11.02
C PHE A 143 -13.07 -19.12 -11.58
N ALA A 144 -12.98 -19.18 -12.91
CA ALA A 144 -12.27 -20.24 -13.61
C ALA A 144 -10.77 -20.21 -13.23
N SER A 145 -10.12 -21.36 -13.37
CA SER A 145 -8.67 -21.46 -13.18
C SER A 145 -7.94 -20.50 -14.12
N GLY A 146 -6.99 -19.75 -13.59
CA GLY A 146 -6.23 -18.75 -14.34
C GLY A 146 -6.84 -17.33 -14.34
N VAL A 147 -8.04 -17.13 -13.77
CA VAL A 147 -8.58 -15.78 -13.56
C VAL A 147 -8.04 -15.23 -12.24
N ASN A 148 -7.23 -14.18 -12.33
CA ASN A 148 -6.67 -13.45 -11.20
C ASN A 148 -7.33 -12.08 -11.08
N THR A 149 -7.84 -11.75 -9.90
CA THR A 149 -8.59 -10.51 -9.64
C THR A 149 -7.75 -9.39 -9.02
N GLY A 150 -6.52 -9.69 -8.59
CA GLY A 150 -5.60 -8.73 -7.99
C GLY A 150 -4.16 -9.04 -8.35
N PRO A 151 -3.35 -8.01 -8.72
CA PRO A 151 -1.94 -8.19 -9.00
C PRO A 151 -1.13 -8.34 -7.70
N ILE A 152 0.07 -8.91 -7.81
CA ILE A 152 1.09 -8.82 -6.76
C ILE A 152 1.63 -7.38 -6.77
N VAL A 153 1.39 -6.62 -5.71
CA VAL A 153 1.86 -5.26 -5.57
C VAL A 153 3.15 -5.22 -4.76
N PHE A 154 4.16 -4.52 -5.26
CA PHE A 154 5.42 -4.26 -4.58
C PHE A 154 5.97 -2.89 -4.98
N GLY A 155 7.03 -2.45 -4.34
CA GLY A 155 7.71 -1.22 -4.74
C GLY A 155 8.60 -0.65 -3.64
N GLU A 156 9.38 0.32 -4.06
CA GLU A 156 10.28 1.10 -3.21
C GLU A 156 10.39 2.53 -3.76
N PRO A 157 10.80 3.50 -2.93
CA PRO A 157 11.12 4.83 -3.43
C PRO A 157 12.26 4.80 -4.48
N GLY A 158 12.11 5.62 -5.53
CA GLY A 158 13.25 6.03 -6.35
C GLY A 158 14.18 6.97 -5.55
N THR A 159 15.50 6.90 -5.75
CA THR A 159 16.24 6.06 -6.72
C THR A 159 16.61 4.67 -6.20
N ASN A 160 16.33 4.35 -4.94
CA ASN A 160 16.76 3.10 -4.29
C ASN A 160 16.25 1.85 -5.04
N GLY A 161 14.99 1.84 -5.47
CA GLY A 161 14.39 0.75 -6.23
C GLY A 161 15.15 0.41 -7.52
N GLN A 162 15.81 1.39 -8.15
CA GLN A 162 16.62 1.18 -9.36
C GLN A 162 17.79 0.21 -9.11
N HIS A 163 18.31 0.18 -7.89
CA HIS A 163 19.41 -0.70 -7.48
C HIS A 163 18.93 -2.04 -6.88
N SER A 164 17.63 -2.29 -6.90
CA SER A 164 17.01 -3.49 -6.32
C SER A 164 16.39 -4.38 -7.41
N PHE A 165 15.33 -3.94 -8.06
CA PHE A 165 14.52 -4.80 -8.94
C PHE A 165 14.32 -4.24 -10.37
N TYR A 166 14.84 -3.08 -10.72
CA TYR A 166 14.67 -2.52 -12.08
C TYR A 166 15.30 -3.38 -13.17
N GLN A 167 16.35 -4.14 -12.87
CA GLN A 167 16.92 -5.12 -13.80
C GLN A 167 15.83 -6.08 -14.33
N LEU A 168 14.97 -6.59 -13.43
CA LEU A 168 13.85 -7.46 -13.82
C LEU A 168 12.82 -6.71 -14.67
N MET A 169 12.52 -5.46 -14.34
CA MET A 169 11.53 -4.64 -15.04
C MET A 169 11.98 -4.27 -16.45
N HIS A 170 13.28 -4.01 -16.66
CA HIS A 170 13.83 -3.62 -17.96
C HIS A 170 14.10 -4.81 -18.89
N GLN A 171 14.72 -5.88 -18.40
CA GLN A 171 15.18 -6.99 -19.23
C GLN A 171 14.51 -8.33 -18.94
N GLY A 172 13.72 -8.41 -17.88
CA GLY A 172 13.03 -9.64 -17.52
C GLY A 172 11.53 -9.56 -17.80
N ARG A 173 10.75 -9.76 -16.75
CA ARG A 173 9.28 -9.83 -16.79
C ARG A 173 8.67 -8.44 -17.05
N VAL A 174 7.61 -8.39 -17.87
CA VAL A 174 6.81 -7.15 -18.04
C VAL A 174 6.02 -6.88 -16.77
N ILE A 175 6.25 -5.72 -16.17
CA ILE A 175 5.62 -5.29 -14.92
C ILE A 175 5.11 -3.87 -15.11
N PRO A 176 3.78 -3.64 -15.08
CA PRO A 176 3.24 -2.28 -15.07
C PRO A 176 3.79 -1.48 -13.90
N ALA A 177 4.31 -0.29 -14.17
CA ALA A 177 4.96 0.57 -13.18
C ALA A 177 4.22 1.88 -12.98
N GLY A 178 3.89 2.21 -11.73
CA GLY A 178 3.32 3.50 -11.33
C GLY A 178 4.38 4.39 -10.68
N PHE A 179 4.81 5.43 -11.38
CA PHE A 179 5.75 6.44 -10.89
C PHE A 179 4.98 7.58 -10.22
N ILE A 180 5.42 8.01 -9.04
CA ILE A 180 4.80 9.11 -8.30
C ILE A 180 5.87 10.15 -8.00
N GLY A 181 5.69 11.37 -8.48
CA GLY A 181 6.65 12.46 -8.36
C GLY A 181 6.02 13.79 -7.91
N PHE A 182 6.87 14.71 -7.46
CA PHE A 182 6.49 16.03 -6.97
C PHE A 182 7.42 17.08 -7.56
N CYS A 183 6.88 18.15 -8.13
CA CYS A 183 7.70 19.20 -8.76
C CYS A 183 8.56 19.97 -7.75
N LYS A 184 8.22 19.92 -6.45
CA LYS A 184 8.96 20.63 -5.40
C LYS A 184 9.39 19.70 -4.29
N SER A 185 10.62 19.88 -3.80
CA SER A 185 11.09 19.18 -2.60
C SER A 185 10.33 19.62 -1.34
N GLN A 186 10.10 18.69 -0.42
CA GLN A 186 9.63 19.01 0.94
C GLN A 186 10.70 19.71 1.77
N THR A 187 11.98 19.44 1.47
CA THR A 187 13.16 19.98 2.16
C THR A 187 14.13 20.55 1.13
N PRO A 188 13.80 21.69 0.51
CA PRO A 188 14.64 22.26 -0.52
C PRO A 188 16.02 22.60 0.06
N MET A 189 17.06 22.06 -0.57
CA MET A 189 18.44 22.32 -0.23
C MET A 189 19.23 22.63 -1.51
N LYS A 190 19.98 23.73 -1.49
CA LYS A 190 20.88 24.09 -2.57
C LYS A 190 22.30 24.17 -2.01
N LEU A 191 23.18 23.36 -2.54
CA LEU A 191 24.61 23.43 -2.24
C LEU A 191 25.28 24.39 -3.24
N SER A 192 26.24 25.17 -2.76
CA SER A 192 26.86 26.25 -3.55
C SER A 192 27.70 25.77 -4.71
N ASP A 193 28.14 24.52 -4.67
CA ASP A 193 29.00 23.84 -5.65
C ASP A 193 28.23 22.94 -6.63
N GLN A 194 26.91 22.84 -6.49
CA GLN A 194 26.09 22.02 -7.38
C GLN A 194 25.35 22.85 -8.42
N VAL A 195 25.41 22.40 -9.69
CA VAL A 195 24.70 23.02 -10.82
C VAL A 195 23.19 22.69 -10.73
N VAL A 196 22.85 21.45 -10.40
CA VAL A 196 21.47 20.94 -10.21
C VAL A 196 21.26 20.54 -8.76
N SER A 197 20.06 20.75 -8.25
CA SER A 197 19.72 20.34 -6.89
C SER A 197 19.56 18.83 -6.77
N ASN A 198 19.70 18.27 -5.56
CA ASN A 198 19.41 16.86 -5.31
C ASN A 198 17.97 16.46 -5.72
N HIS A 199 17.04 17.40 -5.63
CA HIS A 199 15.68 17.19 -6.08
C HIS A 199 15.57 17.08 -7.61
N ASP A 200 16.28 17.94 -8.34
CA ASP A 200 16.32 17.89 -9.80
C ASP A 200 16.97 16.59 -10.30
N GLU A 201 18.02 16.11 -9.62
CA GLU A 201 18.61 14.79 -9.90
C GLU A 201 17.59 13.66 -9.67
N LEU A 202 16.84 13.70 -8.58
CA LEU A 202 15.77 12.74 -8.30
C LEU A 202 14.71 12.78 -9.42
N MET A 203 14.25 13.97 -9.80
CA MET A 203 13.20 14.15 -10.81
C MET A 203 13.71 13.81 -12.23
N SER A 204 15.00 14.00 -12.53
CA SER A 204 15.59 13.52 -13.77
C SER A 204 15.45 12.01 -13.92
N ASN A 205 15.65 11.27 -12.84
CA ASN A 205 15.40 9.81 -12.81
C ASN A 205 13.91 9.48 -12.92
N PHE A 206 13.04 10.25 -12.27
CA PHE A 206 11.58 10.07 -12.38
C PHE A 206 11.09 10.16 -13.83
N PHE A 207 11.64 11.07 -14.64
CA PHE A 207 11.28 11.20 -16.05
C PHE A 207 11.99 10.17 -16.93
N ALA A 208 13.28 9.89 -16.68
CA ALA A 208 14.07 9.01 -17.52
C ALA A 208 13.64 7.53 -17.45
N GLN A 209 13.19 7.06 -16.29
CA GLN A 209 12.86 5.64 -16.12
C GLN A 209 11.61 5.19 -16.89
N PRO A 210 10.48 5.93 -16.89
CA PRO A 210 9.35 5.62 -17.76
C PRO A 210 9.71 5.61 -19.24
N ASP A 211 10.52 6.58 -19.68
CA ASP A 211 10.98 6.66 -21.07
C ASP A 211 11.84 5.45 -21.45
N ALA A 212 12.78 5.06 -20.58
CA ALA A 212 13.60 3.88 -20.80
C ALA A 212 12.77 2.59 -20.86
N LEU A 213 11.73 2.46 -20.02
CA LEU A 213 10.79 1.34 -20.05
C LEU A 213 9.99 1.30 -21.36
N ALA A 214 9.56 2.46 -21.86
CA ALA A 214 8.76 2.55 -23.08
C ALA A 214 9.60 2.32 -24.35
N GLN A 215 10.73 3.01 -24.46
CA GLN A 215 11.54 3.03 -25.67
C GLN A 215 12.49 1.83 -25.78
N GLY A 216 13.08 1.41 -24.66
CA GLY A 216 14.13 0.40 -24.67
C GLY A 216 15.42 0.87 -25.32
N LYS A 217 16.23 -0.08 -25.81
CA LYS A 217 17.48 0.14 -26.56
C LYS A 217 17.76 -1.03 -27.48
N THR A 218 17.78 -0.79 -28.77
CA THR A 218 17.87 -1.80 -29.81
C THR A 218 19.31 -2.26 -30.07
N ILE A 219 19.48 -3.43 -30.66
CA ILE A 219 20.79 -3.95 -31.13
C ILE A 219 21.43 -2.98 -32.09
N ALA A 220 20.67 -2.34 -33.00
CA ALA A 220 21.21 -1.36 -33.98
C ALA A 220 21.76 -0.11 -33.32
N GLU A 221 21.14 0.37 -32.24
CA GLU A 221 21.67 1.51 -31.46
C GLU A 221 22.94 1.11 -30.72
N LEU A 222 22.99 -0.07 -30.12
CA LEU A 222 24.18 -0.60 -29.46
C LEU A 222 25.35 -0.79 -30.44
N GLU A 223 25.06 -1.16 -31.68
CA GLU A 223 26.06 -1.26 -32.73
C GLU A 223 26.67 0.10 -33.12
N LYS A 224 25.81 1.12 -33.30
CA LYS A 224 26.26 2.51 -33.55
C LYS A 224 27.10 3.09 -32.42
N GLU A 225 26.84 2.66 -31.17
CA GLU A 225 27.62 3.04 -29.99
C GLU A 225 28.94 2.26 -29.85
N GLY A 226 29.22 1.33 -30.76
CA GLY A 226 30.44 0.53 -30.74
C GLY A 226 30.48 -0.58 -29.71
N VAL A 227 29.31 -1.01 -29.21
CA VAL A 227 29.22 -2.14 -28.25
C VAL A 227 29.68 -3.42 -28.95
N PRO A 228 30.62 -4.21 -28.35
CA PRO A 228 31.04 -5.51 -28.88
C PRO A 228 29.87 -6.44 -29.20
N ALA A 229 29.97 -7.20 -30.31
CA ALA A 229 28.87 -7.99 -30.84
C ALA A 229 28.33 -9.06 -29.84
N ASP A 230 29.23 -9.66 -29.07
CA ASP A 230 28.93 -10.64 -28.03
C ASP A 230 28.16 -10.05 -26.82
N LEU A 231 28.33 -8.76 -26.55
CA LEU A 231 27.66 -8.05 -25.47
C LEU A 231 26.30 -7.44 -25.86
N ARG A 232 26.05 -7.23 -27.16
CA ARG A 232 24.81 -6.55 -27.62
C ARG A 232 23.53 -7.25 -27.14
N PRO A 233 23.38 -8.60 -27.26
CA PRO A 233 22.18 -9.28 -26.76
C PRO A 233 21.96 -9.11 -25.25
N HIS A 234 23.03 -8.94 -24.46
CA HIS A 234 22.95 -8.73 -23.01
C HIS A 234 22.65 -7.27 -22.62
N LYS A 235 22.82 -6.32 -23.53
CA LYS A 235 22.60 -4.89 -23.33
C LYS A 235 21.34 -4.37 -24.03
N GLU A 236 20.66 -5.21 -24.77
CA GLU A 236 19.40 -4.88 -25.41
C GLU A 236 18.30 -4.70 -24.36
N PHE A 237 17.48 -3.67 -24.54
CA PHE A 237 16.27 -3.41 -23.78
C PHE A 237 15.10 -3.43 -24.75
N LEU A 238 14.16 -4.35 -24.56
CA LEU A 238 13.07 -4.54 -25.52
C LEU A 238 12.10 -3.36 -25.57
N GLY A 239 12.05 -2.53 -24.52
CA GLY A 239 11.06 -1.48 -24.42
C GLY A 239 9.62 -2.01 -24.28
N ASP A 240 8.66 -1.21 -24.71
CA ASP A 240 7.22 -1.55 -24.71
C ASP A 240 6.72 -2.05 -23.34
N ARG A 241 7.24 -1.43 -22.26
CA ARG A 241 6.88 -1.74 -20.87
C ARG A 241 5.86 -0.72 -20.36
N PRO A 242 4.65 -1.15 -19.96
CA PRO A 242 3.62 -0.21 -19.54
C PRO A 242 4.00 0.52 -18.26
N SER A 243 3.87 1.82 -18.29
CA SER A 243 4.07 2.68 -17.12
C SER A 243 3.04 3.79 -17.04
N LEU A 244 2.90 4.37 -15.86
CA LEU A 244 2.04 5.48 -15.55
C LEU A 244 2.80 6.44 -14.66
N SER A 245 2.70 7.74 -14.91
CA SER A 245 3.30 8.78 -14.08
C SER A 245 2.22 9.66 -13.47
N ILE A 246 2.26 9.79 -12.14
CA ILE A 246 1.45 10.74 -11.37
C ILE A 246 2.42 11.82 -10.89
N LEU A 247 2.22 13.04 -11.37
CA LEU A 247 3.06 14.19 -11.04
C LEU A 247 2.24 15.28 -10.35
N PHE A 248 2.61 15.62 -9.12
CA PHE A 248 2.02 16.73 -8.38
C PHE A 248 2.81 18.02 -8.64
N GLU A 249 2.13 19.13 -8.95
CA GLU A 249 2.77 20.43 -9.22
C GLU A 249 3.51 21.03 -8.02
N GLY A 250 3.11 20.67 -6.79
CA GLY A 250 3.72 21.13 -5.56
C GLY A 250 4.70 20.15 -4.94
N SER A 251 4.90 20.29 -3.64
CA SER A 251 5.56 19.31 -2.78
C SER A 251 4.55 18.33 -2.19
N LEU A 252 5.01 17.24 -1.60
CA LEU A 252 4.16 16.33 -0.83
C LEU A 252 3.68 17.05 0.44
N THR A 253 2.48 17.63 0.38
CA THR A 253 1.75 18.25 1.49
C THR A 253 0.76 17.26 2.10
N PRO A 254 0.17 17.54 3.29
CA PRO A 254 -0.94 16.75 3.80
C PRO A 254 -2.10 16.62 2.82
N PHE A 255 -2.46 17.70 2.12
CA PHE A 255 -3.50 17.69 1.07
C PHE A 255 -3.13 16.74 -0.08
N ALA A 256 -1.93 16.88 -0.65
CA ALA A 256 -1.46 15.99 -1.73
C ALA A 256 -1.37 14.52 -1.26
N CYS A 257 -1.03 14.27 0.00
CA CYS A 257 -1.03 12.93 0.59
C CYS A 257 -2.46 12.36 0.65
N GLY A 258 -3.44 13.18 1.04
CA GLY A 258 -4.86 12.82 1.01
C GLY A 258 -5.35 12.50 -0.39
N GLN A 259 -5.05 13.37 -1.37
CA GLN A 259 -5.37 13.11 -2.78
C GLN A 259 -4.78 11.79 -3.27
N LEU A 260 -3.50 11.55 -2.98
CA LEU A 260 -2.82 10.32 -3.41
C LEU A 260 -3.47 9.08 -2.81
N LEU A 261 -3.82 9.11 -1.52
CA LEU A 261 -4.48 8.00 -0.85
C LEU A 261 -5.89 7.76 -1.43
N GLY A 262 -6.72 8.80 -1.52
CA GLY A 262 -8.07 8.71 -2.09
C GLY A 262 -8.07 8.18 -3.52
N LEU A 263 -7.12 8.62 -4.34
CA LEU A 263 -6.95 8.16 -5.71
C LEU A 263 -6.75 6.64 -5.79
N TYR A 264 -5.91 6.08 -4.92
CA TYR A 264 -5.67 4.64 -4.89
C TYR A 264 -6.80 3.85 -4.23
N GLU A 265 -7.47 4.40 -3.22
CA GLU A 265 -8.66 3.79 -2.60
C GLU A 265 -9.80 3.65 -3.62
N HIS A 266 -10.11 4.71 -4.36
CA HIS A 266 -11.11 4.66 -5.43
C HIS A 266 -10.70 3.73 -6.58
N ARG A 267 -9.43 3.77 -7.01
CA ARG A 267 -8.91 2.86 -8.03
C ARG A 267 -9.19 1.39 -7.67
N VAL A 268 -8.85 0.99 -6.45
CA VAL A 268 -9.03 -0.39 -5.98
C VAL A 268 -10.52 -0.77 -5.92
N ALA A 269 -11.37 0.15 -5.48
CA ALA A 269 -12.82 -0.04 -5.48
C ALA A 269 -13.37 -0.22 -6.91
N VAL A 270 -12.92 0.60 -7.87
CA VAL A 270 -13.30 0.49 -9.29
C VAL A 270 -12.89 -0.86 -9.87
N GLU A 271 -11.65 -1.30 -9.65
CA GLU A 271 -11.21 -2.64 -10.06
C GLU A 271 -12.12 -3.73 -9.47
N GLY A 272 -12.47 -3.63 -8.17
CA GLY A 272 -13.36 -4.57 -7.50
C GLY A 272 -14.79 -4.58 -8.09
N PHE A 273 -15.32 -3.44 -8.50
CA PHE A 273 -16.60 -3.35 -9.18
C PHE A 273 -16.57 -4.01 -10.56
N ILE A 274 -15.49 -3.82 -11.32
CA ILE A 274 -15.32 -4.43 -12.65
C ILE A 274 -15.23 -5.96 -12.53
N TYR A 275 -14.51 -6.47 -11.52
CA TYR A 275 -14.42 -7.92 -11.24
C TYR A 275 -15.70 -8.50 -10.62
N ASP A 276 -16.67 -7.68 -10.23
CA ASP A 276 -17.87 -8.08 -9.49
C ASP A 276 -17.55 -8.85 -8.20
N ILE A 277 -16.62 -8.36 -7.39
CA ILE A 277 -16.16 -8.97 -6.15
C ILE A 277 -16.48 -8.12 -4.91
N ASN A 278 -16.47 -8.75 -3.72
CA ASN A 278 -16.52 -8.05 -2.44
C ASN A 278 -15.12 -7.62 -2.03
N SER A 279 -14.75 -6.35 -2.30
CA SER A 279 -13.43 -5.82 -1.97
C SER A 279 -13.25 -5.47 -0.49
N PHE A 280 -14.32 -5.36 0.29
CA PHE A 280 -14.28 -4.81 1.65
C PHE A 280 -14.32 -5.86 2.77
N ASP A 281 -14.15 -7.13 2.44
CA ASP A 281 -13.95 -8.22 3.39
C ASP A 281 -12.52 -8.80 3.31
N GLN A 282 -12.17 -9.68 4.26
CA GLN A 282 -10.86 -10.34 4.35
C GLN A 282 -10.95 -11.75 4.95
N TYR A 283 -11.92 -12.54 4.56
CA TYR A 283 -12.12 -13.91 5.07
C TYR A 283 -10.87 -14.80 4.91
N GLY A 284 -10.03 -14.54 3.89
CA GLY A 284 -8.80 -15.29 3.64
C GLY A 284 -7.79 -15.32 4.78
N VAL A 285 -7.85 -14.33 5.70
CA VAL A 285 -6.95 -14.27 6.87
C VAL A 285 -7.55 -14.89 8.15
N GLU A 286 -8.81 -15.32 8.15
CA GLU A 286 -9.50 -15.79 9.36
C GLU A 286 -9.08 -17.19 9.78
N LEU A 287 -8.93 -18.11 8.83
CA LEU A 287 -8.53 -19.48 9.11
C LEU A 287 -7.18 -19.54 9.82
N GLY A 288 -6.20 -18.75 9.37
CA GLY A 288 -4.89 -18.66 10.01
C GLY A 288 -4.97 -18.20 11.46
N LYS A 289 -5.87 -17.26 11.79
CA LYS A 289 -6.07 -16.78 13.15
C LYS A 289 -6.68 -17.86 14.05
N VAL A 290 -7.61 -18.66 13.55
CA VAL A 290 -8.20 -19.79 14.27
C VAL A 290 -7.12 -20.83 14.59
N LEU A 291 -6.35 -21.25 13.60
CA LEU A 291 -5.25 -22.21 13.78
C LEU A 291 -4.17 -21.70 14.72
N ALA A 292 -3.82 -20.40 14.64
CA ALA A 292 -2.88 -19.77 15.56
C ALA A 292 -3.37 -19.78 17.01
N LYS A 293 -4.69 -19.67 17.25
CA LYS A 293 -5.26 -19.79 18.60
C LYS A 293 -5.05 -21.19 19.17
N ASP A 294 -5.24 -22.24 18.36
CA ASP A 294 -4.99 -23.62 18.78
C ASP A 294 -3.50 -23.83 19.12
N ALA A 295 -2.58 -23.37 18.27
CA ALA A 295 -1.14 -23.44 18.56
C ALA A 295 -0.76 -22.68 19.85
N ARG A 296 -1.34 -21.48 20.06
CA ARG A 296 -1.14 -20.71 21.30
C ARG A 296 -1.58 -21.49 22.54
N ASN A 297 -2.70 -22.20 22.47
CA ASN A 297 -3.18 -23.02 23.57
C ASN A 297 -2.19 -24.15 23.93
N VAL A 298 -1.59 -24.79 22.93
CA VAL A 298 -0.53 -25.78 23.13
C VAL A 298 0.67 -25.16 23.81
N PHE A 299 1.15 -24.02 23.36
CA PHE A 299 2.29 -23.31 24.01
C PHE A 299 1.96 -22.95 25.46
N ALA A 300 0.74 -22.48 25.74
CA ALA A 300 0.31 -22.18 27.11
C ALA A 300 0.30 -23.42 28.02
N GLN A 301 -0.17 -24.57 27.50
CA GLN A 301 -0.13 -25.85 28.23
C GLN A 301 1.31 -26.30 28.51
N VAL A 302 2.20 -26.26 27.51
CA VAL A 302 3.62 -26.59 27.66
C VAL A 302 4.27 -25.72 28.73
N THR A 303 4.04 -24.40 28.66
CA THR A 303 4.62 -23.44 29.62
C THR A 303 4.13 -23.74 31.04
N LYS A 304 2.84 -24.03 31.22
CA LYS A 304 2.26 -24.36 32.51
C LYS A 304 2.83 -25.67 33.07
N GLN A 305 2.89 -26.73 32.26
CA GLN A 305 3.42 -28.04 32.71
C GLN A 305 4.88 -27.93 33.10
N LYS A 306 5.72 -27.19 32.35
CA LYS A 306 7.12 -26.92 32.71
C LYS A 306 7.25 -26.14 34.01
N ALA A 307 6.41 -25.11 34.22
CA ALA A 307 6.43 -24.33 35.45
C ALA A 307 6.03 -25.17 36.69
N GLU A 308 5.19 -26.18 36.50
CA GLU A 308 4.73 -27.13 37.54
C GLU A 308 5.71 -28.30 37.70
N GLY A 309 6.83 -28.37 36.98
CA GLY A 309 7.79 -29.49 37.01
C GLY A 309 7.23 -30.83 36.47
N LYS A 310 6.17 -30.74 35.66
CA LYS A 310 5.52 -31.92 35.06
C LYS A 310 6.17 -32.26 33.73
N GLU A 311 6.09 -33.54 33.36
CA GLU A 311 6.41 -33.97 32.00
C GLU A 311 5.46 -33.34 31.00
N VAL A 312 6.01 -32.87 29.87
CA VAL A 312 5.25 -32.18 28.82
C VAL A 312 4.45 -33.23 28.05
N ASN A 313 3.14 -33.16 28.19
CA ASN A 313 2.19 -33.99 27.44
C ASN A 313 1.13 -33.08 26.80
N VAL A 314 1.14 -32.98 25.46
CA VAL A 314 0.21 -32.17 24.67
C VAL A 314 -0.31 -32.96 23.48
N ASP A 315 -1.59 -32.76 23.16
CA ASP A 315 -2.21 -33.35 21.98
C ASP A 315 -1.88 -32.49 20.74
N LEU A 316 -1.13 -33.06 19.83
CA LEU A 316 -0.75 -32.47 18.53
C LEU A 316 -1.56 -33.02 17.35
N ALA A 317 -2.60 -33.84 17.60
CA ALA A 317 -3.37 -34.50 16.53
C ALA A 317 -4.10 -33.51 15.60
N LYS A 318 -4.30 -32.28 16.06
CA LYS A 318 -4.91 -31.20 15.26
C LYS A 318 -3.96 -30.53 14.26
N PHE A 319 -2.66 -30.74 14.39
CA PHE A 319 -1.65 -30.13 13.54
C PHE A 319 -1.17 -31.10 12.46
N ASN A 320 -0.68 -30.55 11.35
CA ASN A 320 -0.08 -31.40 10.33
C ASN A 320 1.28 -31.94 10.82
N LYS A 321 1.76 -33.00 10.15
CA LYS A 321 3.00 -33.69 10.59
C LYS A 321 4.27 -32.85 10.46
N SER A 322 4.21 -31.70 9.75
CA SER A 322 5.34 -30.78 9.58
C SER A 322 5.38 -29.67 10.62
N THR A 323 4.31 -29.55 11.41
CA THR A 323 4.21 -28.58 12.52
C THR A 323 4.68 -29.21 13.82
#